data_09f392167d8c9f5682ac661d949daf9e
#
_entry.id   09f392167d8c9f5682ac661d949daf9e
#
_cell.length_a   1.000
_cell.length_b   1.000
_cell.length_c   1.000
_cell.angle_alpha   90.00
_cell.angle_beta   90.00
_cell.angle_gamma   90.00
#
_symmetry.space_group_name_H-M   'P 1'
#
loop_
_entity.id
_entity.type
_entity.pdbx_description
1 polymer ?
#
loop_
_entity_poly.entity_id
_entity_poly.type
_entity_poly.pdbx_seq_one_letter_code
_entity_poly.pdbx_strand_id
1 'polypeptide(L)'
;NVNLPSVTESQTGDRLPGKIIWRDLLTNDPAASQRFYGELFGWTFESVGTASNLKEDSAYTLIRHDGKMIGGMIDTLALNGRDDISQWVVLMSVADINAAVEAVTGNGGTVVTPPTDLQDRGHLALIRDAEGALLGLLETRDGDPRDSEPGMSDFLWEELWTTDVENANAFYNSFTGLAVDTIDLDPGEDGPSAYRLLKAGDTPRAGIMLNPLEGLDPVWVSYLRVESPAAITARVAELGGRVIIEAGPRPLGGEVAFIAGPSGAGIALQTWPFEAKN
;
A
#
# COMPACT_ATOMS: atom_id res chain seq x y z
N ASN A 1 25.46 5.56 2.87
CA ASN A 1 24.73 4.44 2.24
C ASN A 1 23.72 3.92 3.24
N VAL A 2 22.46 3.89 2.84
CA VAL A 2 21.39 3.31 3.64
C VAL A 2 21.38 1.83 3.41
N ASN A 3 21.41 1.03 4.47
CA ASN A 3 21.13 -0.38 4.38
C ASN A 3 19.76 -0.64 5.01
N LEU A 4 18.76 -0.97 4.18
CA LEU A 4 17.50 -1.47 4.65
C LEU A 4 17.44 -2.99 4.46
N PRO A 5 16.86 -3.74 5.39
CA PRO A 5 16.74 -5.19 5.26
C PRO A 5 15.91 -5.56 4.03
N SER A 6 16.16 -6.76 3.50
CA SER A 6 15.31 -7.34 2.44
C SER A 6 13.83 -7.33 2.87
N VAL A 7 12.93 -7.24 1.89
CA VAL A 7 11.47 -7.33 2.12
C VAL A 7 11.00 -8.76 2.37
N THR A 8 11.88 -9.73 2.28
CA THR A 8 11.61 -11.15 2.54
C THR A 8 12.73 -11.76 3.38
N GLU A 9 12.38 -12.67 4.27
CA GLU A 9 13.36 -13.47 5.04
C GLU A 9 13.93 -14.66 4.22
N SER A 10 13.29 -14.98 3.09
CA SER A 10 13.70 -16.05 2.19
C SER A 10 14.21 -15.46 0.88
N GLN A 11 15.45 -15.78 0.52
CA GLN A 11 15.98 -15.45 -0.80
C GLN A 11 15.25 -16.29 -1.86
N THR A 12 14.24 -15.71 -2.50
CA THR A 12 13.46 -16.43 -3.51
C THR A 12 14.13 -16.41 -4.88
N GLY A 13 14.88 -15.36 -5.19
CA GLY A 13 15.45 -15.09 -6.51
C GLY A 13 14.41 -14.71 -7.57
N ASP A 14 13.12 -14.86 -7.26
CA ASP A 14 12.02 -14.59 -8.18
C ASP A 14 11.58 -13.13 -8.08
N ARG A 15 11.26 -12.51 -9.21
CA ARG A 15 10.60 -11.21 -9.27
C ARG A 15 9.20 -11.38 -9.84
N LEU A 16 8.25 -10.69 -9.22
CA LEU A 16 6.82 -10.74 -9.54
C LEU A 16 6.32 -9.33 -9.93
N PRO A 17 6.67 -8.81 -11.12
CA PRO A 17 6.34 -7.45 -11.52
C PRO A 17 4.85 -7.14 -11.37
N GLY A 18 4.54 -5.98 -10.80
CA GLY A 18 3.17 -5.55 -10.51
C GLY A 18 2.61 -6.05 -9.17
N LYS A 19 3.30 -6.96 -8.47
CA LYS A 19 2.93 -7.33 -7.10
C LYS A 19 3.31 -6.22 -6.13
N ILE A 20 2.38 -5.86 -5.22
CA ILE A 20 2.73 -5.02 -4.07
C ILE A 20 3.43 -5.91 -3.04
N ILE A 21 4.69 -5.62 -2.79
CA ILE A 21 5.58 -6.46 -1.98
C ILE A 21 5.96 -5.84 -0.64
N TRP A 22 5.67 -4.56 -0.43
CA TRP A 22 5.96 -3.84 0.80
C TRP A 22 5.05 -2.63 0.96
N ARG A 23 4.93 -2.11 2.18
CA ARG A 23 4.19 -0.88 2.52
C ARG A 23 4.98 -0.11 3.55
N ASP A 24 5.17 1.18 3.31
CA ASP A 24 5.78 2.10 4.26
C ASP A 24 4.77 3.13 4.74
N LEU A 25 4.59 3.24 6.05
CA LEU A 25 3.84 4.31 6.66
C LEU A 25 4.71 5.56 6.76
N LEU A 26 4.35 6.61 6.04
CA LEU A 26 4.86 7.95 6.29
C LEU A 26 4.01 8.58 7.39
N THR A 27 4.63 9.05 8.46
CA THR A 27 3.92 9.65 9.60
C THR A 27 4.74 10.77 10.22
N ASN A 28 4.07 11.82 10.65
CA ASN A 28 4.68 12.91 11.42
C ASN A 28 4.59 12.68 12.95
N ASP A 29 3.95 11.59 13.37
CA ASP A 29 3.88 11.16 14.77
C ASP A 29 4.06 9.64 14.88
N PRO A 30 5.32 9.17 14.85
CA PRO A 30 5.62 7.74 14.97
C PRO A 30 5.11 7.11 16.26
N ALA A 31 5.16 7.82 17.37
CA ALA A 31 4.75 7.30 18.67
C ALA A 31 3.23 7.05 18.73
N ALA A 32 2.43 8.02 18.27
CA ALA A 32 0.99 7.85 18.19
C ALA A 32 0.60 6.76 17.18
N SER A 33 1.31 6.68 16.03
CA SER A 33 1.09 5.64 15.03
C SER A 33 1.41 4.24 15.57
N GLN A 34 2.52 4.06 16.26
CA GLN A 34 2.88 2.77 16.90
C GLN A 34 1.84 2.34 17.91
N ARG A 35 1.37 3.26 18.76
CA ARG A 35 0.31 2.98 19.72
C ARG A 35 -0.99 2.57 19.01
N PHE A 36 -1.42 3.34 17.99
CA PHE A 36 -2.65 3.09 17.24
C PHE A 36 -2.67 1.71 16.58
N TYR A 37 -1.66 1.41 15.78
CA TYR A 37 -1.59 0.13 15.05
C TYR A 37 -1.28 -1.05 15.99
N GLY A 38 -0.47 -0.83 17.03
CA GLY A 38 -0.18 -1.85 18.03
C GLY A 38 -1.42 -2.27 18.83
N GLU A 39 -2.20 -1.30 19.30
CA GLU A 39 -3.42 -1.55 20.10
C GLU A 39 -4.58 -2.13 19.27
N LEU A 40 -4.71 -1.75 17.99
CA LEU A 40 -5.77 -2.24 17.12
C LEU A 40 -5.46 -3.59 16.49
N PHE A 41 -4.20 -3.82 16.09
CA PHE A 41 -3.83 -4.94 15.22
C PHE A 41 -2.76 -5.87 15.81
N GLY A 42 -2.23 -5.55 16.99
CA GLY A 42 -1.19 -6.36 17.62
C GLY A 42 0.19 -6.23 16.95
N TRP A 43 0.40 -5.19 16.15
CA TRP A 43 1.67 -4.98 15.48
C TRP A 43 2.77 -4.57 16.46
N THR A 44 3.99 -4.98 16.17
CA THR A 44 5.20 -4.60 16.91
C THR A 44 6.17 -3.83 16.02
N PHE A 45 7.03 -3.02 16.64
CA PHE A 45 7.84 -2.03 15.95
C PHE A 45 9.31 -2.15 16.39
N GLU A 46 10.21 -2.24 15.42
CA GLU A 46 11.64 -2.42 15.64
C GLU A 46 12.43 -1.38 14.84
N SER A 47 13.20 -0.52 15.52
CA SER A 47 14.05 0.46 14.85
C SER A 47 15.24 -0.24 14.21
N VAL A 48 15.45 -0.05 12.90
CA VAL A 48 16.54 -0.64 12.14
C VAL A 48 17.09 0.36 11.12
N GLY A 49 18.40 0.40 10.99
CA GLY A 49 19.08 1.19 9.98
C GLY A 49 18.83 2.71 10.07
N THR A 50 19.52 3.43 9.23
CA THR A 50 19.32 4.85 8.99
C THR A 50 19.12 5.07 7.49
N ALA A 51 18.08 5.78 7.08
CA ALA A 51 17.90 6.17 5.69
C ALA A 51 18.78 7.39 5.37
N SER A 52 19.51 7.39 4.23
CA SER A 52 20.46 8.45 3.85
C SER A 52 19.83 9.84 3.68
N ASN A 53 18.50 9.89 3.55
CA ASN A 53 17.73 11.13 3.44
C ASN A 53 17.10 11.54 4.77
N LEU A 54 17.33 10.80 5.86
CA LEU A 54 16.82 11.09 7.20
C LEU A 54 17.89 11.87 8.00
N LYS A 55 17.46 12.68 8.96
CA LYS A 55 18.36 13.31 9.90
C LYS A 55 19.13 12.23 10.68
N GLU A 56 20.34 12.54 11.13
CA GLU A 56 21.31 11.57 11.69
C GLU A 56 20.78 10.64 12.78
N ASP A 57 19.69 11.02 13.49
CA ASP A 57 19.09 10.24 14.57
C ASP A 57 17.79 9.49 14.18
N SER A 58 17.42 9.50 12.89
CA SER A 58 16.14 8.92 12.44
C SER A 58 16.36 7.52 11.92
N ALA A 59 15.92 6.53 12.69
CA ALA A 59 15.89 5.13 12.29
C ALA A 59 14.64 4.83 11.45
N TYR A 60 14.81 3.99 10.43
CA TYR A 60 13.69 3.30 9.79
C TYR A 60 13.11 2.29 10.79
N THR A 61 11.80 2.23 10.93
CA THR A 61 11.14 1.30 11.84
C THR A 61 10.50 0.18 11.05
N LEU A 62 10.88 -1.07 11.32
CA LEU A 62 10.19 -2.25 10.79
C LEU A 62 8.89 -2.45 11.56
N ILE A 63 7.85 -2.81 10.83
CA ILE A 63 6.55 -3.25 11.36
C ILE A 63 6.50 -4.77 11.24
N ARG A 64 6.22 -5.42 12.37
CA ARG A 64 6.08 -6.88 12.44
C ARG A 64 4.71 -7.28 12.96
N HIS A 65 4.23 -8.40 12.48
CA HIS A 65 3.04 -9.08 13.00
C HIS A 65 3.30 -10.58 13.04
N ASP A 66 3.01 -11.23 14.16
CA ASP A 66 3.29 -12.65 14.40
C ASP A 66 4.73 -13.08 14.02
N GLY A 67 5.70 -12.20 14.32
CA GLY A 67 7.12 -12.41 14.02
C GLY A 67 7.53 -12.15 12.57
N LYS A 68 6.60 -11.93 11.65
CA LYS A 68 6.88 -11.63 10.23
C LYS A 68 7.03 -10.14 10.01
N MET A 69 7.93 -9.75 9.13
CA MET A 69 8.00 -8.38 8.61
C MET A 69 6.82 -8.12 7.67
N ILE A 70 6.03 -7.08 7.93
CA ILE A 70 4.86 -6.75 7.11
C ILE A 70 4.94 -5.36 6.46
N GLY A 71 5.83 -4.50 6.93
CA GLY A 71 5.98 -3.15 6.41
C GLY A 71 7.03 -2.36 7.16
N GLY A 72 7.08 -1.06 6.88
CA GLY A 72 7.96 -0.12 7.55
C GLY A 72 7.25 1.16 7.94
N MET A 73 7.93 2.00 8.71
CA MET A 73 7.47 3.32 9.11
C MET A 73 8.61 4.32 9.03
N ILE A 74 8.32 5.47 8.50
CA ILE A 74 9.28 6.58 8.33
C ILE A 74 8.71 7.83 8.99
N ASP A 75 9.50 8.45 9.86
CA ASP A 75 9.19 9.75 10.44
C ASP A 75 9.38 10.85 9.39
N THR A 76 8.27 11.48 8.96
CA THR A 76 8.32 12.53 7.93
C THR A 76 8.93 13.84 8.44
N LEU A 77 8.93 14.10 9.75
CA LEU A 77 9.64 15.25 10.33
C LEU A 77 11.16 15.10 10.18
N ALA A 78 11.64 13.86 10.05
CA ALA A 78 13.03 13.56 9.77
C ALA A 78 13.40 13.66 8.27
N LEU A 79 12.39 13.67 7.36
CA LEU A 79 12.61 13.86 5.94
C LEU A 79 12.78 15.35 5.61
N ASN A 80 13.84 15.70 4.91
CA ASN A 80 14.08 17.08 4.50
C ASN A 80 12.94 17.58 3.58
N GLY A 81 12.11 18.50 4.07
CA GLY A 81 11.08 19.20 3.32
C GLY A 81 9.83 18.37 2.97
N ARG A 82 9.54 17.29 3.71
CA ARG A 82 8.36 16.41 3.49
C ARG A 82 7.61 16.12 4.78
N ASP A 83 7.56 17.03 5.69
CA ASP A 83 6.93 16.94 7.00
C ASP A 83 5.39 16.96 6.97
N ASP A 84 4.81 17.31 5.85
CA ASP A 84 3.35 17.37 5.62
C ASP A 84 2.74 16.08 5.05
N ILE A 85 3.56 15.10 4.64
CA ILE A 85 3.08 13.85 4.05
C ILE A 85 2.77 12.84 5.15
N SER A 86 1.53 12.37 5.19
CA SER A 86 1.10 11.28 6.06
C SER A 86 0.22 10.31 5.28
N GLN A 87 0.79 9.17 4.87
CA GLN A 87 0.08 8.15 4.12
C GLN A 87 0.81 6.81 4.15
N TRP A 88 0.09 5.75 3.84
CA TRP A 88 0.69 4.48 3.44
C TRP A 88 1.16 4.56 2.00
N VAL A 89 2.43 4.20 1.76
CA VAL A 89 3.03 4.11 0.43
C VAL A 89 3.27 2.66 0.10
N VAL A 90 2.63 2.16 -0.94
CA VAL A 90 2.86 0.80 -1.45
C VAL A 90 4.13 0.75 -2.27
N LEU A 91 4.88 -0.36 -2.16
CA LEU A 91 6.04 -0.64 -3.01
C LEU A 91 5.68 -1.79 -3.97
N MET A 92 5.70 -1.48 -5.26
CA MET A 92 5.39 -2.41 -6.34
C MET A 92 6.67 -3.02 -6.91
N SER A 93 6.70 -4.33 -7.03
CA SER A 93 7.81 -5.03 -7.68
C SER A 93 7.94 -4.68 -9.15
N VAL A 94 9.16 -4.46 -9.59
CA VAL A 94 9.54 -4.30 -11.00
C VAL A 94 10.75 -5.18 -11.32
N ALA A 95 10.82 -5.65 -12.57
CA ALA A 95 11.92 -6.49 -13.02
C ALA A 95 13.22 -5.70 -13.23
N ASP A 96 13.09 -4.46 -13.72
CA ASP A 96 14.17 -3.51 -13.99
C ASP A 96 13.69 -2.11 -13.62
N ILE A 97 14.33 -1.51 -12.62
CA ILE A 97 13.93 -0.21 -12.08
C ILE A 97 14.09 0.93 -13.09
N ASN A 98 15.12 0.88 -13.94
CA ASN A 98 15.37 1.95 -14.89
C ASN A 98 14.36 1.90 -16.04
N ALA A 99 14.08 0.70 -16.58
CA ALA A 99 13.06 0.51 -17.60
C ALA A 99 11.66 0.90 -17.09
N ALA A 100 11.34 0.56 -15.84
CA ALA A 100 10.08 0.96 -15.22
C ALA A 100 9.96 2.49 -15.08
N VAL A 101 11.01 3.16 -14.63
CA VAL A 101 11.03 4.64 -14.50
C VAL A 101 10.91 5.32 -15.88
N GLU A 102 11.55 4.80 -16.91
CA GLU A 102 11.38 5.29 -18.28
C GLU A 102 9.92 5.14 -18.76
N ALA A 103 9.29 3.99 -18.51
CA ALA A 103 7.89 3.76 -18.87
C ALA A 103 6.95 4.70 -18.09
N VAL A 104 7.19 4.91 -16.80
CA VAL A 104 6.43 5.85 -15.96
C VAL A 104 6.48 7.25 -16.55
N THR A 105 7.68 7.78 -16.85
CA THR A 105 7.83 9.14 -17.40
C THR A 105 7.29 9.25 -18.82
N GLY A 106 7.43 8.21 -19.63
CA GLY A 106 6.88 8.15 -20.99
C GLY A 106 5.35 8.10 -21.04
N ASN A 107 4.68 7.74 -19.94
CA ASN A 107 3.22 7.63 -19.83
C ASN A 107 2.61 8.68 -18.87
N GLY A 108 3.29 9.79 -18.65
CA GLY A 108 2.74 10.94 -17.92
C GLY A 108 2.95 10.93 -16.41
N GLY A 109 3.61 9.92 -15.85
CA GLY A 109 4.02 9.92 -14.46
C GLY A 109 5.26 10.78 -14.19
N THR A 110 5.58 10.99 -12.94
CA THR A 110 6.73 11.80 -12.50
C THR A 110 7.59 11.06 -11.49
N VAL A 111 8.90 11.33 -11.54
CA VAL A 111 9.85 10.77 -10.57
C VAL A 111 9.98 11.72 -9.39
N VAL A 112 9.68 11.22 -8.20
CA VAL A 112 9.84 11.96 -6.93
C VAL A 112 11.21 11.72 -6.33
N THR A 113 11.67 10.46 -6.36
CA THR A 113 13.01 10.07 -5.95
C THR A 113 13.55 9.11 -7.01
N PRO A 114 14.69 9.41 -7.62
CA PRO A 114 15.27 8.54 -8.65
C PRO A 114 15.70 7.18 -8.07
N PRO A 115 15.95 6.18 -8.93
CA PRO A 115 16.46 4.88 -8.50
C PRO A 115 17.65 5.02 -7.56
N THR A 116 17.50 4.48 -6.34
CA THR A 116 18.47 4.58 -5.26
C THR A 116 18.76 3.19 -4.70
N ASP A 117 20.02 2.83 -4.56
CA ASP A 117 20.46 1.57 -3.98
C ASP A 117 20.27 1.60 -2.44
N LEU A 118 19.41 0.73 -1.94
CA LEU A 118 19.13 0.52 -0.51
C LEU A 118 19.79 -0.76 0.03
N GLN A 119 20.87 -1.18 -0.59
CA GLN A 119 21.69 -2.35 -0.22
C GLN A 119 20.89 -3.65 -0.24
N ASP A 120 20.63 -4.29 0.92
CA ASP A 120 19.97 -5.60 0.99
C ASP A 120 18.53 -5.57 0.46
N ARG A 121 17.86 -4.42 0.50
CA ARG A 121 16.52 -4.25 -0.06
C ARG A 121 16.49 -4.24 -1.58
N GLY A 122 17.51 -3.70 -2.23
CA GLY A 122 17.58 -3.50 -3.68
C GLY A 122 17.47 -2.04 -4.09
N HIS A 123 16.97 -1.76 -5.29
CA HIS A 123 16.84 -0.42 -5.84
C HIS A 123 15.40 0.07 -5.74
N LEU A 124 15.21 1.23 -5.12
CA LEU A 124 13.92 1.89 -4.94
C LEU A 124 13.85 3.19 -5.72
N ALA A 125 12.74 3.44 -6.39
CA ALA A 125 12.34 4.76 -6.89
C ALA A 125 10.98 5.15 -6.33
N LEU A 126 10.78 6.42 -5.96
CA LEU A 126 9.45 6.94 -5.67
C LEU A 126 8.93 7.70 -6.89
N ILE A 127 7.71 7.40 -7.28
CA ILE A 127 7.05 8.01 -8.43
C ILE A 127 5.63 8.47 -8.06
N ARG A 128 5.11 9.37 -8.88
CA ARG A 128 3.66 9.61 -8.97
C ARG A 128 3.18 9.12 -10.31
N ASP A 129 2.04 8.45 -10.31
CA ASP A 129 1.38 8.05 -11.56
C ASP A 129 0.85 9.26 -12.34
N ALA A 130 0.19 9.01 -13.47
CA ALA A 130 -0.31 10.07 -14.36
C ALA A 130 -1.38 10.97 -13.71
N GLU A 131 -2.02 10.53 -12.63
CA GLU A 131 -3.01 11.29 -11.88
C GLU A 131 -2.48 11.80 -10.52
N GLY A 132 -1.24 11.49 -10.18
CA GLY A 132 -0.55 11.99 -8.99
C GLY A 132 -0.49 11.03 -7.81
N ALA A 133 -1.03 9.81 -7.91
CA ALA A 133 -0.92 8.82 -6.84
C ALA A 133 0.55 8.44 -6.60
N LEU A 134 0.98 8.52 -5.33
CA LEU A 134 2.34 8.20 -4.92
C LEU A 134 2.50 6.69 -4.71
N LEU A 135 3.55 6.11 -5.28
CA LEU A 135 3.98 4.74 -5.00
C LEU A 135 5.49 4.57 -5.15
N GLY A 136 6.02 3.52 -4.55
CA GLY A 136 7.39 3.09 -4.77
C GLY A 136 7.47 1.97 -5.82
N LEU A 137 8.52 2.01 -6.64
CA LEU A 137 8.92 0.90 -7.48
C LEU A 137 10.15 0.25 -6.84
N LEU A 138 10.13 -1.06 -6.65
CA LEU A 138 11.20 -1.78 -5.98
C LEU A 138 11.70 -2.94 -6.86
N GLU A 139 12.95 -2.86 -7.25
CA GLU A 139 13.71 -3.97 -7.80
C GLU A 139 14.46 -4.63 -6.65
N THR A 140 13.92 -5.74 -6.12
CA THR A 140 14.48 -6.44 -4.96
C THR A 140 15.83 -7.05 -5.27
N ARG A 141 16.70 -7.12 -4.26
CA ARG A 141 18.01 -7.78 -4.42
C ARG A 141 17.89 -9.31 -4.41
N ASP A 142 17.15 -9.85 -3.47
CA ASP A 142 17.07 -11.28 -3.18
C ASP A 142 15.80 -11.97 -3.71
N GLY A 143 14.99 -11.23 -4.45
CA GLY A 143 13.69 -11.67 -4.94
C GLY A 143 12.53 -11.17 -4.08
N ASP A 144 11.32 -11.43 -4.56
CA ASP A 144 10.08 -10.96 -3.95
C ASP A 144 9.52 -11.96 -2.94
N PRO A 145 8.75 -11.51 -1.95
CA PRO A 145 8.01 -12.41 -1.07
C PRO A 145 7.08 -13.32 -1.86
N ARG A 146 7.04 -14.60 -1.51
CA ARG A 146 6.08 -15.56 -2.10
C ARG A 146 4.66 -15.18 -1.77
N ASP A 147 3.72 -15.63 -2.60
CA ASP A 147 2.30 -15.51 -2.28
C ASP A 147 1.97 -16.38 -1.07
N SER A 148 1.21 -15.82 -0.15
CA SER A 148 0.71 -16.51 1.04
C SER A 148 -0.68 -16.01 1.37
N GLU A 149 -1.47 -16.84 2.02
CA GLU A 149 -2.76 -16.40 2.53
C GLU A 149 -2.55 -15.45 3.72
N PRO A 150 -3.13 -14.23 3.70
CA PRO A 150 -2.99 -13.29 4.79
C PRO A 150 -3.70 -13.78 6.05
N GLY A 151 -3.05 -13.67 7.19
CA GLY A 151 -3.63 -13.88 8.51
C GLY A 151 -4.52 -12.72 8.96
N MET A 152 -5.11 -12.81 10.16
CA MET A 152 -5.80 -11.67 10.79
C MET A 152 -4.81 -10.56 11.05
N SER A 153 -5.22 -9.31 10.80
CA SER A 153 -4.40 -8.10 10.91
C SER A 153 -3.20 -8.04 9.95
N ASP A 154 -3.15 -8.91 8.95
CA ASP A 154 -2.19 -8.83 7.84
C ASP A 154 -2.77 -8.02 6.68
N PHE A 155 -1.90 -7.51 5.81
CA PHE A 155 -2.32 -6.89 4.55
C PHE A 155 -2.97 -7.93 3.63
N LEU A 156 -4.20 -7.63 3.22
CA LEU A 156 -5.06 -8.53 2.44
C LEU A 156 -5.04 -8.20 0.95
N TRP A 157 -5.16 -6.91 0.62
CA TRP A 157 -5.44 -6.43 -0.72
C TRP A 157 -4.96 -5.01 -0.92
N GLU A 158 -4.81 -4.59 -2.18
CA GLU A 158 -4.44 -3.23 -2.57
C GLU A 158 -5.37 -2.72 -3.65
N GLU A 159 -5.81 -1.49 -3.54
CA GLU A 159 -6.61 -0.83 -4.57
C GLU A 159 -6.09 0.56 -4.87
N LEU A 160 -6.04 0.89 -6.14
CA LEU A 160 -5.90 2.27 -6.59
C LEU A 160 -7.31 2.89 -6.67
N TRP A 161 -7.54 3.90 -5.87
CA TRP A 161 -8.69 4.78 -5.98
C TRP A 161 -8.30 5.95 -6.88
N THR A 162 -8.95 6.09 -8.03
CA THR A 162 -8.55 7.01 -9.11
C THR A 162 -9.74 7.83 -9.60
N THR A 163 -9.49 8.87 -10.36
CA THR A 163 -10.55 9.66 -11.03
C THR A 163 -10.80 9.18 -12.47
N ASP A 164 -9.84 8.47 -13.08
CA ASP A 164 -9.94 7.90 -14.42
C ASP A 164 -9.38 6.46 -14.46
N VAL A 165 -10.29 5.50 -14.34
CA VAL A 165 -9.96 4.05 -14.30
C VAL A 165 -9.24 3.58 -15.56
N GLU A 166 -9.62 4.09 -16.74
CA GLU A 166 -9.01 3.66 -18.00
C GLU A 166 -7.59 4.21 -18.16
N ASN A 167 -7.38 5.48 -17.80
CA ASN A 167 -6.05 6.09 -17.81
C ASN A 167 -5.12 5.40 -16.81
N ALA A 168 -5.59 5.16 -15.60
CA ALA A 168 -4.82 4.43 -14.58
C ALA A 168 -4.46 3.02 -15.06
N ASN A 169 -5.43 2.29 -15.63
CA ASN A 169 -5.20 0.95 -16.17
C ASN A 169 -4.12 0.95 -17.27
N ALA A 170 -4.19 1.88 -18.22
CA ALA A 170 -3.19 2.01 -19.30
C ALA A 170 -1.80 2.33 -18.73
N PHE A 171 -1.74 3.23 -17.73
CA PHE A 171 -0.50 3.62 -17.07
C PHE A 171 0.19 2.40 -16.41
N TYR A 172 -0.50 1.68 -15.51
CA TYR A 172 0.11 0.55 -14.81
C TYR A 172 0.44 -0.62 -15.74
N ASN A 173 -0.37 -0.86 -16.79
CA ASN A 173 -0.07 -1.87 -17.78
C ASN A 173 1.25 -1.58 -18.53
N SER A 174 1.60 -0.30 -18.74
CA SER A 174 2.78 0.10 -19.52
C SER A 174 4.12 -0.45 -18.98
N PHE A 175 4.22 -0.76 -17.68
CA PHE A 175 5.45 -1.28 -17.09
C PHE A 175 5.27 -2.58 -16.28
N THR A 176 4.04 -2.98 -15.96
CA THR A 176 3.80 -4.24 -15.24
C THR A 176 3.48 -5.41 -16.16
N GLY A 177 2.83 -5.13 -17.29
CA GLY A 177 2.34 -6.16 -18.21
C GLY A 177 1.23 -7.03 -17.62
N LEU A 178 0.57 -6.60 -16.54
CA LEU A 178 -0.52 -7.35 -15.92
C LEU A 178 -1.74 -7.43 -16.83
N ALA A 179 -2.36 -8.59 -16.88
CA ALA A 179 -3.67 -8.75 -17.52
C ALA A 179 -4.75 -8.04 -16.69
N VAL A 180 -5.84 -7.64 -17.37
CA VAL A 180 -6.93 -6.89 -16.75
C VAL A 180 -8.24 -7.57 -17.00
N ASP A 181 -8.95 -7.91 -15.93
CA ASP A 181 -10.36 -8.31 -16.00
C ASP A 181 -11.24 -7.14 -15.55
N THR A 182 -12.37 -6.98 -16.22
CA THR A 182 -13.41 -6.04 -15.80
C THR A 182 -14.42 -6.78 -14.95
N ILE A 183 -14.70 -6.26 -13.75
CA ILE A 183 -15.77 -6.74 -12.90
C ILE A 183 -16.85 -5.65 -12.90
N ASP A 184 -18.03 -6.00 -13.43
CA ASP A 184 -19.19 -5.12 -13.32
C ASP A 184 -19.75 -5.25 -11.91
N LEU A 185 -19.54 -4.21 -11.12
CA LEU A 185 -20.21 -4.06 -9.83
C LEU A 185 -21.61 -3.58 -10.15
N ASP A 186 -22.63 -4.28 -9.62
CA ASP A 186 -24.02 -3.86 -9.80
C ASP A 186 -24.16 -2.40 -9.34
N PRO A 187 -24.46 -1.44 -10.22
CA PRO A 187 -24.50 -0.05 -9.80
C PRO A 187 -25.66 0.11 -8.82
N GLY A 188 -25.33 0.39 -7.55
CA GLY A 188 -26.30 1.07 -6.70
C GLY A 188 -26.76 2.34 -7.43
N GLU A 189 -27.90 2.92 -7.05
CA GLU A 189 -28.56 4.03 -7.78
C GLU A 189 -27.66 5.24 -8.10
N ASP A 190 -26.40 5.30 -7.62
CA ASP A 190 -25.50 6.45 -7.69
C ASP A 190 -24.04 6.20 -8.12
N GLY A 191 -23.65 5.10 -8.80
CA GLY A 191 -22.23 4.93 -9.04
C GLY A 191 -21.77 4.22 -10.31
N PRO A 192 -20.62 4.61 -10.89
CA PRO A 192 -19.99 3.89 -11.99
C PRO A 192 -19.43 2.56 -11.50
N SER A 193 -19.77 1.52 -12.20
CA SER A 193 -19.67 0.12 -11.83
C SER A 193 -18.41 -0.60 -12.31
N ALA A 194 -17.42 0.13 -12.80
CA ALA A 194 -16.25 -0.51 -13.39
C ALA A 194 -15.12 -0.70 -12.36
N TYR A 195 -14.90 -1.95 -11.97
CA TYR A 195 -13.73 -2.38 -11.22
C TYR A 195 -12.77 -3.09 -12.17
N ARG A 196 -11.50 -2.73 -12.17
CA ARG A 196 -10.45 -3.41 -12.92
C ARG A 196 -9.64 -4.27 -11.99
N LEU A 197 -9.59 -5.57 -12.28
CA LEU A 197 -8.77 -6.54 -11.55
C LEU A 197 -7.48 -6.78 -12.33
N LEU A 198 -6.36 -6.33 -11.77
CA LEU A 198 -5.03 -6.57 -12.33
C LEU A 198 -4.57 -7.98 -11.95
N LYS A 199 -4.06 -8.75 -12.93
CA LYS A 199 -3.72 -10.17 -12.76
C LYS A 199 -2.37 -10.50 -13.38
N ALA A 200 -1.58 -11.33 -12.69
CA ALA A 200 -0.43 -12.04 -13.25
C ALA A 200 -0.84 -13.48 -13.55
N GLY A 201 -1.12 -13.80 -14.82
CA GLY A 201 -1.81 -15.04 -15.18
C GLY A 201 -3.18 -15.09 -14.52
N ASP A 202 -3.45 -16.15 -13.74
CA ASP A 202 -4.70 -16.29 -13.00
C ASP A 202 -4.65 -15.69 -11.57
N THR A 203 -3.49 -15.16 -11.15
CA THR A 203 -3.30 -14.63 -9.80
C THR A 203 -3.69 -13.15 -9.73
N PRO A 204 -4.72 -12.76 -8.97
CA PRO A 204 -5.04 -11.35 -8.72
C PRO A 204 -3.88 -10.64 -8.00
N ARG A 205 -3.60 -9.40 -8.40
CA ARG A 205 -2.52 -8.58 -7.83
C ARG A 205 -3.00 -7.30 -7.17
N ALA A 206 -3.95 -6.60 -7.79
CA ALA A 206 -4.51 -5.36 -7.27
C ALA A 206 -5.83 -5.02 -7.97
N GLY A 207 -6.56 -4.08 -7.40
CA GLY A 207 -7.74 -3.49 -8.02
C GLY A 207 -7.54 -2.03 -8.42
N ILE A 208 -8.30 -1.57 -9.40
CA ILE A 208 -8.44 -0.15 -9.75
C ILE A 208 -9.94 0.17 -9.78
N MET A 209 -10.34 1.22 -9.08
CA MET A 209 -11.73 1.66 -9.02
C MET A 209 -11.82 3.18 -8.95
N LEU A 210 -12.99 3.71 -9.27
CA LEU A 210 -13.26 5.12 -9.01
C LEU A 210 -13.20 5.41 -7.51
N ASN A 211 -12.65 6.57 -7.19
CA ASN A 211 -12.52 7.02 -5.82
C ASN A 211 -13.91 7.14 -5.17
N PRO A 212 -14.19 6.41 -4.08
CA PRO A 212 -15.48 6.48 -3.40
C PRO A 212 -15.66 7.75 -2.58
N LEU A 213 -14.61 8.56 -2.43
CA LEU A 213 -14.63 9.80 -1.62
C LEU A 213 -14.46 11.01 -2.53
N GLU A 214 -15.43 11.91 -2.51
CA GLU A 214 -15.36 13.15 -3.25
C GLU A 214 -14.21 14.03 -2.74
N GLY A 215 -13.42 14.59 -3.66
CA GLY A 215 -12.31 15.50 -3.35
C GLY A 215 -11.05 14.85 -2.78
N LEU A 216 -11.00 13.52 -2.70
CA LEU A 216 -9.75 12.80 -2.40
C LEU A 216 -8.94 12.64 -3.68
N ASP A 217 -7.67 13.04 -3.65
CA ASP A 217 -6.72 12.80 -4.73
C ASP A 217 -6.52 11.29 -4.98
N PRO A 218 -6.14 10.87 -6.18
CA PRO A 218 -5.81 9.49 -6.47
C PRO A 218 -4.79 8.91 -5.50
N VAL A 219 -5.08 7.72 -4.98
CA VAL A 219 -4.28 7.10 -3.90
C VAL A 219 -4.36 5.58 -3.94
N TRP A 220 -3.23 4.93 -3.65
CA TRP A 220 -3.20 3.51 -3.32
C TRP A 220 -3.68 3.28 -1.90
N VAL A 221 -4.65 2.38 -1.73
CA VAL A 221 -5.25 2.01 -0.46
C VAL A 221 -4.93 0.57 -0.14
N SER A 222 -4.29 0.35 0.99
CA SER A 222 -4.04 -0.99 1.55
C SER A 222 -5.21 -1.43 2.40
N TYR A 223 -5.60 -2.69 2.28
CA TYR A 223 -6.66 -3.34 3.04
C TYR A 223 -6.06 -4.33 4.03
N LEU A 224 -6.53 -4.28 5.27
CA LEU A 224 -6.20 -5.26 6.31
C LEU A 224 -7.33 -6.28 6.47
N ARG A 225 -6.94 -7.55 6.61
CA ARG A 225 -7.89 -8.60 7.01
C ARG A 225 -8.27 -8.44 8.47
N VAL A 226 -9.54 -8.27 8.74
CA VAL A 226 -10.09 -8.20 10.10
C VAL A 226 -11.32 -9.08 10.23
N GLU A 227 -11.63 -9.53 11.45
CA GLU A 227 -12.82 -10.30 11.71
C GLU A 227 -14.09 -9.42 11.64
N SER A 228 -14.02 -8.22 12.21
CA SER A 228 -15.14 -7.26 12.24
C SER A 228 -14.62 -5.82 12.06
N PRO A 229 -14.84 -5.21 10.90
CA PRO A 229 -14.56 -3.78 10.71
C PRO A 229 -15.27 -2.90 11.75
N ALA A 230 -16.51 -3.24 12.12
CA ALA A 230 -17.28 -2.48 13.12
C ALA A 230 -16.63 -2.52 14.52
N ALA A 231 -16.07 -3.65 14.93
CA ALA A 231 -15.38 -3.76 16.22
C ALA A 231 -14.09 -2.89 16.25
N ILE A 232 -13.38 -2.79 15.12
CA ILE A 232 -12.19 -1.93 15.02
C ILE A 232 -12.60 -0.46 15.01
N THR A 233 -13.59 -0.07 14.18
CA THR A 233 -14.01 1.34 14.06
C THR A 233 -14.50 1.92 15.38
N ALA A 234 -15.13 1.10 16.24
CA ALA A 234 -15.56 1.53 17.56
C ALA A 234 -14.42 2.01 18.50
N ARG A 235 -13.18 1.60 18.22
CA ARG A 235 -11.99 1.94 19.03
C ARG A 235 -11.11 3.02 18.43
N VAL A 236 -11.31 3.36 17.16
CA VAL A 236 -10.42 4.24 16.39
C VAL A 236 -10.27 5.62 17.02
N ALA A 237 -11.38 6.24 17.44
CA ALA A 237 -11.36 7.61 17.99
C ALA A 237 -10.61 7.70 19.33
N GLU A 238 -10.75 6.70 20.21
CA GLU A 238 -10.05 6.67 21.52
C GLU A 238 -8.52 6.57 21.36
N LEU A 239 -8.05 6.04 20.23
CA LEU A 239 -6.64 5.91 19.89
C LEU A 239 -6.11 7.05 18.99
N GLY A 240 -6.91 8.10 18.81
CA GLY A 240 -6.52 9.31 18.09
C GLY A 240 -6.72 9.26 16.58
N GLY A 241 -7.31 8.19 16.05
CA GLY A 241 -7.67 8.08 14.63
C GLY A 241 -9.07 8.60 14.32
N ARG A 242 -9.50 8.41 13.08
CA ARG A 242 -10.84 8.78 12.60
C ARG A 242 -11.42 7.69 11.73
N VAL A 243 -12.73 7.48 11.82
CA VAL A 243 -13.50 6.68 10.87
C VAL A 243 -13.87 7.60 9.69
N ILE A 244 -13.53 7.21 8.48
CA ILE A 244 -13.80 7.97 7.25
C ILE A 244 -15.00 7.35 6.52
N ILE A 245 -15.00 6.00 6.37
CA ILE A 245 -16.14 5.24 5.88
C ILE A 245 -16.51 4.24 6.97
N GLU A 246 -17.74 4.35 7.45
CA GLU A 246 -18.28 3.44 8.47
C GLU A 246 -18.31 1.99 7.97
N ALA A 247 -18.25 1.06 8.92
CA ALA A 247 -18.34 -0.36 8.61
C ALA A 247 -19.67 -0.70 7.93
N GLY A 248 -19.60 -1.37 6.80
CA GLY A 248 -20.78 -1.74 6.03
C GLY A 248 -20.48 -2.78 4.94
N PRO A 249 -21.51 -3.28 4.26
CA PRO A 249 -21.37 -4.26 3.21
C PRO A 249 -20.64 -3.67 2.00
N ARG A 250 -19.86 -4.51 1.33
CA ARG A 250 -19.13 -4.16 0.12
C ARG A 250 -19.77 -4.85 -1.11
N PRO A 251 -19.87 -4.18 -2.30
CA PRO A 251 -20.39 -4.81 -3.51
C PRO A 251 -19.65 -6.07 -3.92
N LEU A 252 -18.33 -6.12 -3.73
CA LEU A 252 -17.47 -7.30 -4.00
C LEU A 252 -17.65 -8.43 -2.97
N GLY A 253 -18.36 -8.20 -1.88
CA GLY A 253 -18.59 -9.16 -0.79
C GLY A 253 -17.92 -8.76 0.51
N GLY A 254 -18.41 -9.31 1.62
CA GLY A 254 -17.94 -9.03 2.97
C GLY A 254 -18.31 -7.64 3.47
N GLU A 255 -17.66 -7.24 4.56
CA GLU A 255 -17.77 -5.90 5.16
C GLU A 255 -16.46 -5.14 5.01
N VAL A 256 -16.57 -3.84 4.82
CA VAL A 256 -15.44 -2.93 4.70
C VAL A 256 -15.65 -1.69 5.56
N ALA A 257 -14.56 -1.11 6.04
CA ALA A 257 -14.50 0.24 6.59
C ALA A 257 -13.23 0.93 6.10
N PHE A 258 -13.19 2.25 6.14
CA PHE A 258 -11.98 3.03 5.87
C PHE A 258 -11.70 3.97 7.04
N ILE A 259 -10.51 3.86 7.60
CA ILE A 259 -10.09 4.62 8.76
C ILE A 259 -8.81 5.40 8.46
N ALA A 260 -8.58 6.48 9.19
CA ALA A 260 -7.32 7.18 9.21
C ALA A 260 -6.66 7.05 10.59
N GLY A 261 -5.36 6.77 10.60
CA GLY A 261 -4.56 6.79 11.82
C GLY A 261 -4.34 8.20 12.37
N PRO A 262 -3.63 8.35 13.51
CA PRO A 262 -3.45 9.64 14.18
C PRO A 262 -2.82 10.72 13.30
N SER A 263 -1.90 10.35 12.41
CA SER A 263 -1.26 11.27 11.48
C SER A 263 -2.10 11.57 10.22
N GLY A 264 -3.22 10.88 10.02
CA GLY A 264 -4.10 11.05 8.88
C GLY A 264 -3.94 10.01 7.77
N ALA A 265 -2.98 9.07 7.88
CA ALA A 265 -2.80 8.00 6.90
C ALA A 265 -4.01 7.06 6.87
N GLY A 266 -4.61 6.91 5.68
CA GLY A 266 -5.79 6.08 5.46
C GLY A 266 -5.45 4.61 5.25
N ILE A 267 -6.28 3.71 5.78
CA ILE A 267 -6.20 2.27 5.58
C ILE A 267 -7.60 1.66 5.62
N ALA A 268 -7.85 0.68 4.77
CA ALA A 268 -9.12 -0.03 4.73
C ALA A 268 -9.07 -1.31 5.57
N LEU A 269 -10.23 -1.68 6.10
CA LEU A 269 -10.46 -2.89 6.87
C LEU A 269 -11.45 -3.77 6.10
N GLN A 270 -11.19 -5.07 5.99
CA GLN A 270 -11.99 -5.98 5.17
C GLN A 270 -12.10 -7.34 5.83
N THR A 271 -13.32 -7.90 5.82
CA THR A 271 -13.51 -9.31 6.16
C THR A 271 -13.05 -10.22 5.01
N TRP A 272 -12.42 -11.35 5.33
CA TRP A 272 -11.97 -12.35 4.35
C TRP A 272 -11.81 -13.72 5.01
N PRO A 273 -12.15 -14.85 4.35
CA PRO A 273 -12.82 -14.93 3.04
C PRO A 273 -14.24 -14.38 3.10
N PHE A 274 -14.79 -14.03 1.94
CA PHE A 274 -16.18 -13.64 1.84
C PHE A 274 -17.08 -14.86 2.06
N GLU A 275 -18.15 -14.69 2.84
CA GLU A 275 -19.21 -15.69 2.86
C GLU A 275 -19.86 -15.72 1.48
N ALA A 276 -19.92 -16.91 0.87
CA ALA A 276 -20.65 -17.06 -0.38
C ALA A 276 -22.10 -16.63 -0.15
N LYS A 277 -22.58 -15.66 -0.90
CA LYS A 277 -24.01 -15.33 -0.93
C LYS A 277 -24.74 -16.56 -1.46
N ASN A 278 -25.45 -17.28 -0.58
CA ASN A 278 -26.34 -18.39 -0.95
C ASN A 278 -27.53 -17.87 -1.78
#